data_07440118dd1fd683e7595f71ed2f36f2
#
_entry.id   07440118dd1fd683e7595f71ed2f36f2
#
_cell.length_a   1.000
_cell.length_b   1.000
_cell.length_c   1.000
_cell.angle_alpha   90.00
_cell.angle_beta   90.00
_cell.angle_gamma   90.00
#
_symmetry.space_group_name_H-M   'P 1'
#
loop_
_entity.id
_entity.type
_entity.pdbx_description
1 polymer ?
#
loop_
_entity_poly.entity_id
_entity_poly.type
_entity_poly.pdbx_seq_one_letter_code
_entity_poly.pdbx_strand_id
1 'polypeptide(L)'
;GTSLVDQAGQTMVEVVDAIKRVSDVVGEISSASSEQSSGVSQIGQAVNQMDQATQQNAALVEESAAAAQSLDTQAKQLTQAVQIFKLDGLAGAARLGVTQRPTLGYAA
;
A
#
# COMPACT_ATOMS: atom_id res chain seq x y z
N GLY A 1 -7.33 35.88 -67.12
CA GLY A 1 -8.30 36.46 -66.71
C GLY A 1 -9.21 36.04 -65.60
N THR A 2 -10.48 35.94 -65.93
CA THR A 2 -11.50 35.69 -64.90
C THR A 2 -11.32 34.34 -64.26
N SER A 3 -10.88 33.37 -65.02
CA SER A 3 -10.68 32.01 -64.50
C SER A 3 -9.63 31.95 -63.42
N LEU A 4 -8.54 32.72 -63.59
CA LEU A 4 -7.50 32.75 -62.57
C LEU A 4 -7.97 33.46 -61.27
N VAL A 5 -8.77 34.52 -61.49
CA VAL A 5 -9.33 35.24 -60.33
C VAL A 5 -10.30 34.35 -59.54
N ASP A 6 -11.13 33.57 -60.26
CA ASP A 6 -12.07 32.66 -59.67
C ASP A 6 -11.31 31.55 -58.89
N GLN A 7 -10.25 31.03 -59.48
CA GLN A 7 -9.43 30.03 -58.84
C GLN A 7 -8.76 30.57 -57.57
N ALA A 8 -8.25 31.81 -57.64
CA ALA A 8 -7.63 32.43 -56.49
C ALA A 8 -8.65 32.66 -55.38
N GLY A 9 -9.88 33.09 -55.75
CA GLY A 9 -10.96 33.26 -54.81
C GLY A 9 -11.32 31.95 -54.12
N GLN A 10 -11.39 30.86 -54.87
CA GLN A 10 -11.71 29.56 -54.32
C GLN A 10 -10.60 29.08 -53.38
N THR A 11 -9.38 29.28 -53.79
CA THR A 11 -8.24 28.92 -52.94
C THR A 11 -8.28 29.68 -51.62
N MET A 12 -8.66 30.96 -51.67
CA MET A 12 -8.76 31.78 -50.48
C MET A 12 -9.86 31.27 -49.52
N VAL A 13 -10.99 30.82 -50.08
CA VAL A 13 -12.06 30.22 -49.30
C VAL A 13 -11.57 28.94 -48.62
N GLU A 14 -10.82 28.12 -49.34
CA GLU A 14 -10.27 26.90 -48.79
C GLU A 14 -9.28 27.20 -47.65
N VAL A 15 -8.46 28.23 -47.83
CA VAL A 15 -7.51 28.65 -46.79
C VAL A 15 -8.25 29.11 -45.54
N VAL A 16 -9.31 29.91 -45.69
CA VAL A 16 -10.09 30.38 -44.58
C VAL A 16 -10.75 29.22 -43.86
N ASP A 17 -11.29 28.24 -44.60
CA ASP A 17 -11.90 27.07 -44.01
C ASP A 17 -10.86 26.24 -43.25
N ALA A 18 -9.67 26.09 -43.79
CA ALA A 18 -8.58 25.37 -43.14
C ALA A 18 -8.16 26.06 -41.84
N ILE A 19 -8.11 27.42 -41.86
CA ILE A 19 -7.78 28.21 -40.70
C ILE A 19 -8.85 28.00 -39.60
N LYS A 20 -10.12 27.98 -39.97
CA LYS A 20 -11.19 27.75 -39.04
C LYS A 20 -11.06 26.37 -38.39
N ARG A 21 -10.73 25.36 -39.19
CA ARG A 21 -10.52 24.01 -38.65
C ARG A 21 -9.34 23.96 -37.70
N VAL A 22 -8.25 24.64 -38.02
CA VAL A 22 -7.09 24.73 -37.14
C VAL A 22 -7.47 25.44 -35.86
N SER A 23 -8.25 26.50 -35.92
CA SER A 23 -8.71 27.23 -34.75
C SER A 23 -9.55 26.34 -33.84
N ASP A 24 -10.44 25.51 -34.45
CA ASP A 24 -11.28 24.59 -33.67
C ASP A 24 -10.41 23.53 -32.98
N VAL A 25 -9.42 23.01 -33.69
CA VAL A 25 -8.51 22.01 -33.12
C VAL A 25 -7.69 22.62 -31.98
N VAL A 26 -7.23 23.86 -32.14
CA VAL A 26 -6.50 24.58 -31.10
C VAL A 26 -7.38 24.75 -29.85
N GLY A 27 -8.66 25.06 -30.08
CA GLY A 27 -9.63 25.15 -28.96
C GLY A 27 -9.79 23.82 -28.23
N GLU A 28 -9.86 22.72 -28.98
CA GLU A 28 -9.96 21.39 -28.38
C GLU A 28 -8.71 21.05 -27.63
N ILE A 29 -7.55 21.37 -28.15
CA ILE A 29 -6.27 21.15 -27.48
C ILE A 29 -6.22 21.94 -26.17
N SER A 30 -6.68 23.20 -26.20
CA SER A 30 -6.69 24.04 -25.01
C SER A 30 -7.58 23.42 -23.92
N SER A 31 -8.74 22.93 -24.29
CA SER A 31 -9.65 22.26 -23.35
C SER A 31 -9.03 20.98 -22.81
N ALA A 32 -8.43 20.19 -23.67
CA ALA A 32 -7.77 18.95 -23.27
C ALA A 32 -6.60 19.23 -22.32
N SER A 33 -5.83 20.30 -22.61
CA SER A 33 -4.71 20.69 -21.75
C SER A 33 -5.19 21.12 -20.36
N SER A 34 -6.32 21.82 -20.29
CA SER A 34 -6.91 22.22 -19.03
C SER A 34 -7.36 21.01 -18.22
N GLU A 35 -7.97 20.02 -18.88
CA GLU A 35 -8.37 18.79 -18.24
C GLU A 35 -7.17 18.02 -17.74
N GLN A 36 -6.10 17.96 -18.54
CA GLN A 36 -4.87 17.30 -18.15
C GLN A 36 -4.25 17.97 -16.94
N SER A 37 -4.27 19.29 -16.90
CA SER A 37 -3.73 20.03 -15.77
C SER A 37 -4.47 19.68 -14.49
N SER A 38 -5.80 19.58 -14.57
CA SER A 38 -6.62 19.15 -13.44
C SER A 38 -6.29 17.73 -13.03
N GLY A 39 -6.14 16.84 -14.02
CA GLY A 39 -5.79 15.45 -13.77
C GLY A 39 -4.43 15.31 -13.10
N VAL A 40 -3.45 16.08 -13.55
CA VAL A 40 -2.11 16.06 -12.95
C VAL A 40 -2.17 16.56 -11.51
N SER A 41 -2.99 17.57 -11.24
CA SER A 41 -3.19 18.07 -9.88
C SER A 41 -3.78 16.98 -8.98
N GLN A 42 -4.76 16.23 -9.48
CA GLN A 42 -5.36 15.12 -8.74
C GLN A 42 -4.35 14.00 -8.49
N ILE A 43 -3.50 13.72 -9.47
CA ILE A 43 -2.43 12.74 -9.32
C ILE A 43 -1.47 13.20 -8.21
N GLY A 44 -1.13 14.48 -8.18
CA GLY A 44 -0.27 15.03 -7.15
C GLY A 44 -0.87 14.83 -5.75
N GLN A 45 -2.18 15.03 -5.60
CA GLN A 45 -2.87 14.79 -4.34
C GLN A 45 -2.83 13.31 -3.97
N ALA A 46 -3.04 12.43 -4.95
CA ALA A 46 -2.99 10.98 -4.71
C ALA A 46 -1.59 10.54 -4.29
N VAL A 47 -0.56 11.10 -4.89
CA VAL A 47 0.84 10.80 -4.53
C VAL A 47 1.11 11.24 -3.10
N ASN A 48 0.60 12.40 -2.69
CA ASN A 48 0.75 12.85 -1.31
C ASN A 48 0.05 11.91 -0.33
N GLN A 49 -1.13 11.42 -0.68
CA GLN A 49 -1.84 10.43 0.13
C GLN A 49 -1.06 9.14 0.22
N MET A 50 -0.45 8.70 -0.88
CA MET A 50 0.39 7.51 -0.90
C MET A 50 1.61 7.68 0.00
N ASP A 51 2.20 8.87 0.01
CA ASP A 51 3.34 9.16 0.86
C ASP A 51 2.95 9.05 2.33
N GLN A 52 1.79 9.61 2.71
CA GLN A 52 1.28 9.49 4.06
C GLN A 52 1.01 8.04 4.43
N ALA A 53 0.42 7.27 3.52
CA ALA A 53 0.16 5.86 3.75
C ALA A 53 1.46 5.09 3.92
N THR A 54 2.49 5.43 3.14
CA THR A 54 3.79 4.81 3.25
C THR A 54 4.42 5.08 4.62
N GLN A 55 4.30 6.32 5.10
CA GLN A 55 4.81 6.68 6.43
C GLN A 55 4.05 5.94 7.53
N GLN A 56 2.75 5.83 7.40
CA GLN A 56 1.94 5.07 8.35
C GLN A 56 2.31 3.60 8.33
N ASN A 57 2.55 3.05 7.13
CA ASN A 57 2.97 1.66 7.00
C ASN A 57 4.32 1.42 7.66
N ALA A 58 5.26 2.35 7.52
CA ALA A 58 6.56 2.25 8.18
C ALA A 58 6.39 2.23 9.70
N ALA A 59 5.51 3.07 10.22
CA ALA A 59 5.23 3.10 11.65
C ALA A 59 4.59 1.79 12.11
N LEU A 60 3.67 1.23 11.31
CA LEU A 60 3.04 -0.05 11.62
C LEU A 60 4.06 -1.19 11.60
N VAL A 61 5.01 -1.15 10.69
CA VAL A 61 6.07 -2.16 10.63
C VAL A 61 6.92 -2.09 11.91
N GLU A 62 7.25 -0.89 12.37
CA GLU A 62 8.01 -0.72 13.60
C GLU A 62 7.23 -1.22 14.80
N GLU A 63 5.92 -0.91 14.86
CA GLU A 63 5.08 -1.39 15.94
C GLU A 63 4.98 -2.91 15.90
N SER A 64 4.84 -3.49 14.74
CA SER A 64 4.76 -4.94 14.58
C SER A 64 6.05 -5.61 15.02
N ALA A 65 7.19 -5.01 14.69
CA ALA A 65 8.49 -5.54 15.09
C ALA A 65 8.63 -5.49 16.62
N ALA A 66 8.20 -4.37 17.23
CA ALA A 66 8.24 -4.24 18.69
C ALA A 66 7.31 -5.25 19.36
N ALA A 67 6.11 -5.45 18.81
CA ALA A 67 5.17 -6.42 19.32
C ALA A 67 5.71 -7.85 19.21
N ALA A 68 6.35 -8.17 18.09
CA ALA A 68 6.96 -9.47 17.88
C ALA A 68 8.07 -9.72 18.91
N GLN A 69 8.87 -8.68 19.17
CA GLN A 69 9.93 -8.80 20.14
C GLN A 69 9.37 -9.00 21.54
N SER A 70 8.30 -8.31 21.86
CA SER A 70 7.60 -8.44 23.14
C SER A 70 7.04 -9.85 23.30
N LEU A 71 6.45 -10.41 22.24
CA LEU A 71 5.94 -11.77 22.25
C LEU A 71 7.08 -12.79 22.44
N ASP A 72 8.21 -12.55 21.81
CA ASP A 72 9.37 -13.42 21.94
C ASP A 72 9.85 -13.43 23.40
N THR A 73 9.92 -12.27 24.02
CA THR A 73 10.31 -12.13 25.41
C THR A 73 9.32 -12.85 26.33
N GLN A 74 8.04 -12.67 26.08
CA GLN A 74 7.00 -13.34 26.88
C GLN A 74 7.07 -14.85 26.69
N ALA A 75 7.32 -15.32 25.49
CA ALA A 75 7.45 -16.74 25.22
C ALA A 75 8.63 -17.33 25.99
N LYS A 76 9.76 -16.62 26.04
CA LYS A 76 10.91 -17.05 26.79
C LYS A 76 10.62 -17.08 28.30
N GLN A 77 9.91 -16.07 28.78
CA GLN A 77 9.51 -16.03 30.19
C GLN A 77 8.57 -17.19 30.52
N LEU A 78 7.64 -17.51 29.62
CA LEU A 78 6.75 -18.62 29.82
C LEU A 78 7.51 -19.95 29.85
N THR A 79 8.46 -20.10 28.94
CA THR A 79 9.29 -21.29 28.88
C THR A 79 10.05 -21.47 30.17
N GLN A 80 10.61 -20.39 30.72
CA GLN A 80 11.33 -20.43 31.97
C GLN A 80 10.38 -20.77 33.14
N ALA A 81 9.21 -20.16 33.14
CA ALA A 81 8.22 -20.43 34.20
C ALA A 81 7.77 -21.90 34.16
N VAL A 82 7.56 -22.44 32.97
CA VAL A 82 7.17 -23.84 32.84
C VAL A 82 8.30 -24.77 33.29
N GLN A 83 9.54 -24.42 32.96
CA GLN A 83 10.68 -25.22 33.40
C GLN A 83 10.82 -25.22 34.89
N ILE A 84 10.70 -24.05 35.55
CA ILE A 84 10.79 -23.93 36.98
C ILE A 84 9.66 -24.72 37.64
N PHE A 85 8.45 -24.58 37.13
CA PHE A 85 7.29 -25.27 37.67
C PHE A 85 7.48 -26.79 37.49
N LYS A 86 8.03 -27.22 36.40
CA LYS A 86 8.26 -28.64 36.14
C LYS A 86 9.31 -29.19 37.11
N LEU A 87 10.39 -28.42 37.31
CA LEU A 87 11.43 -28.85 38.24
C LEU A 87 10.91 -28.89 39.65
N ASP A 88 10.13 -27.91 40.05
CA ASP A 88 9.57 -27.87 41.42
C ASP A 88 8.59 -29.03 41.56
N GLY A 89 7.81 -29.33 40.56
CA GLY A 89 6.88 -30.42 40.58
C GLY A 89 7.60 -31.74 40.76
N LEU A 90 8.70 -31.94 40.06
CA LEU A 90 9.47 -33.14 40.17
C LEU A 90 10.16 -33.24 41.54
N ALA A 91 10.72 -32.14 41.98
CA ALA A 91 11.35 -32.11 43.30
C ALA A 91 10.33 -32.37 44.41
N GLY A 92 9.16 -31.77 44.30
CA GLY A 92 8.09 -31.99 45.23
C GLY A 92 7.62 -33.42 45.23
N ALA A 93 7.47 -34.02 44.09
CA ALA A 93 7.06 -35.41 43.97
C ALA A 93 8.10 -36.32 44.58
N ALA A 94 9.36 -36.03 44.31
CA ALA A 94 10.44 -36.81 44.88
C ALA A 94 10.45 -36.73 46.39
N ARG A 95 10.24 -35.52 46.92
CA ARG A 95 10.24 -35.36 48.35
C ARG A 95 9.06 -36.07 48.99
N LEU A 96 7.96 -36.15 48.37
CA LEU A 96 6.79 -36.82 48.88
C LEU A 96 6.81 -38.32 48.62
N GLY A 97 7.77 -38.78 47.90
CA GLY A 97 7.89 -40.18 47.61
C GLY A 97 6.85 -40.69 46.63
N VAL A 98 6.38 -39.82 45.82
CA VAL A 98 5.34 -40.16 44.92
C VAL A 98 5.79 -40.55 43.53
N THR A 99 7.05 -40.63 43.39
CA THR A 99 7.56 -40.85 42.08
C THR A 99 7.09 -42.08 41.39
N GLN A 100 6.83 -43.07 42.02
CA GLN A 100 6.46 -44.17 41.34
C GLN A 100 5.11 -44.36 40.98
N ARG A 101 4.37 -43.83 41.45
CA ARG A 101 3.13 -44.05 41.16
C ARG A 101 2.60 -43.94 39.90
N PRO A 102 2.91 -43.28 39.21
CA PRO A 102 2.35 -42.97 38.02
C PRO A 102 1.97 -44.00 37.20
N THR A 103 2.66 -44.82 37.14
CA THR A 103 2.45 -45.70 36.18
C THR A 103 1.16 -46.19 36.13
N LEU A 104 0.65 -46.42 37.14
CA LEU A 104 -0.48 -46.94 37.08
C LEU A 104 -1.48 -46.47 36.39
N GLY A 105 -1.82 -45.44 36.51
CA GLY A 105 -2.99 -44.92 35.96
C GLY A 105 -3.07 -45.22 34.55
N TYR A 106 -1.99 -45.22 34.05
CA TYR A 106 -2.07 -45.28 32.77
C TYR A 106 -2.10 -46.49 32.35
N ALA A 107 -1.62 -47.07 32.86
CA ALA A 107 -1.45 -48.38 32.46
C ALA A 107 -2.81 -48.86 32.07
N ALA A 108 -3.72 -48.31 32.59
CA ALA A 108 -5.04 -48.80 32.26
C ALA A 108 -5.47 -48.27 30.88
#